data_29d207b450661eed5ae65dc05dabd7ef
#
_entry.id   29d207b450661eed5ae65dc05dabd7ef
#
_cell.length_a   1.000
_cell.length_b   1.000
_cell.length_c   1.000
_cell.angle_alpha   90.00
_cell.angle_beta   90.00
_cell.angle_gamma   90.00
#
_symmetry.space_group_name_H-M   'P 1'
#
loop_
_entity.id
_entity.type
_entity.pdbx_description
1 polymer ?
#
loop_
_entity_poly.entity_id
_entity_poly.type
_entity_poly.pdbx_seq_one_letter_code
_entity_poly.pdbx_strand_id
1 'polypeptide(L)'
;MRPIGRIFAAAAVGSMALGLAACTTSTDSSSSSSSDAKPSASSGSAKVDTSGDMQDWEKAAVKGDGTKTIYLVSKGFQHRFWQAVKEGAEQAGEELGYKVNFVGPQDETKVTEQTDQLKSALDSGPAAIGFAALDSKAAADLLKEIHDKGIPVVAFDSGVESDIPVTTVQTDNKKAAEDAAKHMIELLKGKKGSVGMVCHDSTSTTGKQRCEGFKEYFKANAPADLKLLDEQIAGEVTKAADTSLSIIQANSDIVGMYGSNEAAASGIVQGVAESGKDVTVVGFDSGKTQIDAIKAGTEAGAVTQSPVKIGYYTVKAAVAALNGAELPKVIDSGFAWYDKTNIDSPEIKANLYE
;
A
#
# COMPACT_ATOMS: atom_id res chain seq x y z
N MET A 1 -3.45 -50.85 38.70
CA MET A 1 -4.32 -52.01 38.38
C MET A 1 -5.01 -51.73 37.06
N ARG A 2 -4.91 -52.70 36.17
CA ARG A 2 -5.44 -52.89 34.81
C ARG A 2 -6.98 -52.98 34.80
N PRO A 3 -7.67 -53.13 33.62
CA PRO A 3 -7.30 -52.96 32.17
C PRO A 3 -8.43 -52.40 31.26
N ILE A 4 -8.12 -51.99 30.06
CA ILE A 4 -8.40 -52.52 28.70
C ILE A 4 -9.87 -52.65 28.26
N GLY A 5 -10.20 -52.04 27.13
CA GLY A 5 -11.35 -52.37 26.30
C GLY A 5 -11.22 -51.77 24.90
N ARG A 6 -10.61 -52.57 23.98
CA ARG A 6 -10.67 -52.37 22.50
C ARG A 6 -11.91 -53.06 21.97
N ILE A 7 -12.58 -52.46 20.98
CA ILE A 7 -13.39 -53.21 20.01
C ILE A 7 -13.24 -52.57 18.62
N PHE A 8 -12.89 -53.43 17.66
CA PHE A 8 -12.84 -53.23 16.19
C PHE A 8 -14.19 -53.64 15.58
N ALA A 9 -14.53 -53.06 14.41
CA ALA A 9 -15.16 -53.74 13.27
C ALA A 9 -15.44 -52.69 12.19
N ALA A 10 -14.82 -52.66 11.03
CA ALA A 10 -14.85 -53.52 9.85
C ALA A 10 -15.96 -53.12 8.84
N ALA A 11 -15.51 -52.54 7.79
CA ALA A 11 -15.71 -52.68 6.35
C ALA A 11 -17.10 -53.11 5.79
N ALA A 12 -17.53 -52.38 4.75
CA ALA A 12 -18.20 -52.95 3.58
C ALA A 12 -17.93 -52.13 2.32
N VAL A 13 -17.34 -52.81 1.34
CA VAL A 13 -17.08 -52.45 -0.04
C VAL A 13 -18.36 -52.73 -0.86
N GLY A 14 -18.70 -51.88 -1.79
CA GLY A 14 -19.74 -52.12 -2.77
C GLY A 14 -19.43 -51.44 -4.09
N SER A 15 -18.81 -52.19 -4.99
CA SER A 15 -18.61 -51.88 -6.40
C SER A 15 -19.77 -52.37 -7.23
N MET A 16 -20.19 -51.57 -8.27
CA MET A 16 -20.87 -52.06 -9.50
C MET A 16 -20.86 -50.89 -10.50
N ALA A 17 -20.33 -51.00 -11.50
CA ALA A 17 -20.02 -51.41 -12.82
C ALA A 17 -21.09 -51.04 -13.90
N LEU A 18 -20.61 -50.34 -14.91
CA LEU A 18 -20.87 -50.38 -16.38
C LEU A 18 -22.32 -50.27 -16.95
N GLY A 19 -22.42 -49.33 -17.85
CA GLY A 19 -23.46 -49.29 -18.91
C GLY A 19 -23.07 -48.36 -20.07
N LEU A 20 -22.30 -48.86 -21.03
CA LEU A 20 -22.13 -48.24 -22.36
C LEU A 20 -23.41 -48.49 -23.19
N ALA A 21 -23.92 -47.48 -23.86
CA ALA A 21 -24.69 -47.66 -25.08
C ALA A 21 -24.39 -46.48 -26.01
N ALA A 22 -23.71 -46.82 -27.11
CA ALA A 22 -23.56 -45.96 -28.29
C ALA A 22 -24.76 -46.22 -29.22
N CYS A 23 -25.30 -45.19 -29.85
CA CYS A 23 -25.95 -45.25 -31.15
C CYS A 23 -25.82 -43.93 -31.89
N THR A 24 -25.30 -44.08 -33.09
CA THR A 24 -25.11 -43.11 -34.15
C THR A 24 -26.47 -42.76 -34.83
N THR A 25 -26.66 -41.52 -35.32
CA THR A 25 -26.70 -41.12 -36.73
C THR A 25 -27.24 -39.71 -36.96
N SER A 26 -26.44 -39.00 -37.72
CA SER A 26 -26.65 -38.06 -38.86
C SER A 26 -27.56 -36.82 -38.74
N THR A 27 -26.86 -35.71 -39.03
CA THR A 27 -27.19 -34.54 -39.89
C THR A 27 -28.45 -33.73 -39.61
N ASP A 28 -28.31 -32.46 -39.21
CA ASP A 28 -28.40 -31.36 -40.18
C ASP A 28 -27.93 -30.01 -39.58
N SER A 29 -27.47 -29.16 -40.46
CA SER A 29 -26.85 -27.88 -40.28
C SER A 29 -27.80 -26.81 -39.72
N SER A 30 -27.37 -26.08 -38.69
CA SER A 30 -27.60 -24.63 -38.63
C SER A 30 -26.60 -23.96 -37.66
N SER A 31 -25.83 -23.08 -38.25
CA SER A 31 -24.86 -22.19 -37.62
C SER A 31 -25.52 -21.28 -36.59
N SER A 32 -25.07 -21.36 -35.32
CA SER A 32 -25.14 -20.26 -34.41
C SER A 32 -23.80 -20.18 -33.65
N SER A 33 -23.04 -19.20 -34.06
CA SER A 33 -21.80 -18.79 -33.41
C SER A 33 -22.09 -18.31 -31.99
N SER A 34 -21.83 -19.13 -30.97
CA SER A 34 -21.64 -18.68 -29.61
C SER A 34 -20.18 -18.29 -29.46
N SER A 35 -19.92 -17.00 -29.51
CA SER A 35 -18.65 -16.42 -29.14
C SER A 35 -18.48 -16.58 -27.63
N ASP A 36 -17.60 -17.50 -27.22
CA ASP A 36 -17.02 -17.52 -25.89
C ASP A 36 -16.22 -16.21 -25.68
N ALA A 37 -16.87 -15.22 -25.14
CA ALA A 37 -16.22 -14.02 -24.63
C ALA A 37 -15.46 -14.39 -23.34
N LYS A 38 -14.19 -14.74 -23.50
CA LYS A 38 -13.20 -14.72 -22.42
C LYS A 38 -13.24 -13.31 -21.84
N PRO A 39 -13.47 -13.10 -20.52
CA PRO A 39 -13.36 -11.78 -19.95
C PRO A 39 -11.88 -11.37 -20.01
N SER A 40 -11.57 -10.51 -20.96
CA SER A 40 -10.30 -9.78 -20.98
C SER A 40 -10.41 -8.71 -19.90
N ALA A 41 -9.91 -9.03 -18.73
CA ALA A 41 -9.60 -8.04 -17.72
C ALA A 41 -8.41 -7.22 -18.23
N SER A 42 -8.70 -6.20 -19.01
CA SER A 42 -7.74 -5.13 -19.28
C SER A 42 -7.64 -4.29 -18.01
N SER A 43 -6.77 -4.70 -17.08
CA SER A 43 -6.20 -3.80 -16.11
C SER A 43 -5.31 -2.85 -16.91
N GLY A 44 -5.86 -1.71 -17.28
CA GLY A 44 -5.08 -0.63 -17.86
C GLY A 44 -4.10 -0.14 -16.79
N SER A 45 -2.87 -0.65 -16.84
CA SER A 45 -1.76 -0.16 -16.03
C SER A 45 -1.64 1.34 -16.24
N ALA A 46 -1.84 2.13 -15.18
CA ALA A 46 -1.70 3.57 -15.22
C ALA A 46 -0.23 3.89 -15.51
N LYS A 47 0.05 4.43 -16.69
CA LYS A 47 1.42 4.87 -17.03
C LYS A 47 1.67 6.25 -16.46
N VAL A 48 2.90 6.47 -15.97
CA VAL A 48 3.35 7.80 -15.56
C VAL A 48 3.39 8.69 -16.81
N ASP A 49 2.68 9.81 -16.74
CA ASP A 49 2.79 10.85 -17.77
C ASP A 49 4.12 11.59 -17.59
N THR A 50 4.99 11.47 -18.60
CA THR A 50 6.31 12.08 -18.64
C THR A 50 6.37 13.29 -19.55
N SER A 51 5.21 13.82 -20.00
CA SER A 51 5.13 14.95 -20.94
C SER A 51 5.42 16.31 -20.30
N GLY A 52 5.53 16.40 -18.97
CA GLY A 52 5.87 17.62 -18.25
C GLY A 52 7.34 18.04 -18.37
N ASP A 53 7.66 19.25 -17.89
CA ASP A 53 9.04 19.73 -17.83
C ASP A 53 9.88 18.86 -16.90
N MET A 54 10.94 18.24 -17.43
CA MET A 54 11.88 17.43 -16.66
C MET A 54 12.72 18.32 -15.75
N GLN A 55 12.85 17.91 -14.48
CA GLN A 55 13.82 18.49 -13.56
C GLN A 55 15.25 18.17 -14.01
N ASP A 56 16.23 18.96 -13.58
CA ASP A 56 17.62 18.80 -14.06
C ASP A 56 18.22 17.44 -13.72
N TRP A 57 17.90 16.87 -12.55
CA TRP A 57 18.37 15.54 -12.17
C TRP A 57 17.79 14.41 -13.04
N GLU A 58 16.58 14.61 -13.56
CA GLU A 58 15.91 13.62 -14.42
C GLU A 58 16.62 13.46 -15.77
N LYS A 59 17.26 14.53 -16.25
CA LYS A 59 18.05 14.53 -17.50
C LYS A 59 19.28 13.62 -17.38
N ALA A 60 19.78 13.39 -16.16
CA ALA A 60 20.88 12.48 -15.90
C ALA A 60 20.46 11.00 -15.85
N ALA A 61 19.18 10.69 -15.85
CA ALA A 61 18.68 9.33 -15.95
C ALA A 61 18.81 8.80 -17.39
N VAL A 62 20.04 8.55 -17.81
CA VAL A 62 20.39 8.15 -19.17
C VAL A 62 20.17 6.65 -19.36
N LYS A 63 19.72 6.27 -20.55
CA LYS A 63 19.43 4.88 -20.90
C LYS A 63 20.68 4.00 -20.80
N GLY A 64 20.56 2.87 -20.08
CA GLY A 64 21.57 1.82 -19.95
C GLY A 64 21.53 0.81 -21.09
N ASP A 65 22.33 -0.25 -20.95
CA ASP A 65 22.53 -1.31 -21.95
C ASP A 65 21.72 -2.59 -21.67
N GLY A 66 20.85 -2.58 -20.66
CA GLY A 66 20.02 -3.74 -20.25
C GLY A 66 20.75 -4.78 -19.40
N THR A 67 22.00 -4.58 -19.05
CA THR A 67 22.80 -5.55 -18.27
C THR A 67 22.67 -5.35 -16.76
N LYS A 68 22.56 -4.10 -16.30
CA LYS A 68 22.53 -3.72 -14.90
C LYS A 68 21.15 -3.96 -14.26
N THR A 69 21.16 -4.40 -13.01
CA THR A 69 19.94 -4.63 -12.22
C THR A 69 19.85 -3.62 -11.08
N ILE A 70 18.65 -3.06 -10.90
CA ILE A 70 18.25 -2.25 -9.74
C ILE A 70 17.33 -3.11 -8.90
N TYR A 71 17.64 -3.26 -7.61
CA TYR A 71 16.78 -3.95 -6.66
C TYR A 71 15.93 -2.96 -5.89
N LEU A 72 14.64 -3.23 -5.77
CA LEU A 72 13.73 -2.51 -4.89
C LEU A 72 13.24 -3.47 -3.81
N VAL A 73 13.47 -3.10 -2.55
CA VAL A 73 13.01 -3.84 -1.37
C VAL A 73 11.88 -3.05 -0.73
N SER A 74 10.64 -3.52 -0.91
CA SER A 74 9.41 -2.90 -0.42
C SER A 74 9.09 -3.32 1.01
N LYS A 75 8.04 -2.72 1.62
CA LYS A 75 7.57 -3.12 2.96
C LYS A 75 6.73 -4.39 2.95
N GLY A 76 6.15 -4.79 1.80
CA GLY A 76 5.37 -6.00 1.67
C GLY A 76 4.57 -6.09 0.38
N PHE A 77 3.78 -7.17 0.25
CA PHE A 77 2.85 -7.39 -0.87
C PHE A 77 1.38 -7.51 -0.42
N GLN A 78 1.09 -7.31 0.84
CA GLN A 78 -0.27 -7.46 1.40
C GLN A 78 -1.26 -6.47 0.76
N HIS A 79 -0.81 -5.24 0.47
CA HIS A 79 -1.59 -4.20 -0.17
C HIS A 79 -1.28 -4.11 -1.67
N ARG A 80 -2.32 -3.89 -2.47
CA ARG A 80 -2.18 -3.66 -3.93
C ARG A 80 -1.32 -2.44 -4.26
N PHE A 81 -1.17 -1.52 -3.30
CA PHE A 81 -0.23 -0.41 -3.36
C PHE A 81 1.15 -0.83 -3.88
N TRP A 82 1.73 -1.93 -3.32
CA TRP A 82 3.05 -2.40 -3.73
C TRP A 82 3.10 -2.94 -5.15
N GLN A 83 1.99 -3.46 -5.67
CA GLN A 83 1.90 -3.87 -7.09
C GLN A 83 1.92 -2.63 -8.00
N ALA A 84 1.21 -1.56 -7.64
CA ALA A 84 1.24 -0.31 -8.38
C ALA A 84 2.63 0.37 -8.33
N VAL A 85 3.31 0.33 -7.19
CA VAL A 85 4.72 0.79 -7.08
C VAL A 85 5.63 -0.03 -8.00
N LYS A 86 5.47 -1.36 -8.01
CA LYS A 86 6.23 -2.26 -8.88
C LYS A 86 6.01 -1.95 -10.36
N GLU A 87 4.75 -1.74 -10.78
CA GLU A 87 4.41 -1.39 -12.16
C GLU A 87 5.13 -0.12 -12.62
N GLY A 88 5.15 0.92 -11.77
CA GLY A 88 5.90 2.14 -12.06
C GLY A 88 7.41 1.93 -12.15
N ALA A 89 7.97 1.12 -11.26
CA ALA A 89 9.39 0.77 -11.27
C ALA A 89 9.77 -0.03 -12.53
N GLU A 90 8.95 -1.00 -12.94
CA GLU A 90 9.16 -1.78 -14.16
C GLU A 90 9.05 -0.90 -15.41
N GLN A 91 8.07 0.03 -15.46
CA GLN A 91 7.98 1.00 -16.56
C GLN A 91 9.27 1.81 -16.70
N ALA A 92 9.79 2.39 -15.61
CA ALA A 92 11.04 3.15 -15.66
C ALA A 92 12.24 2.27 -16.04
N GLY A 93 12.28 1.03 -15.57
CA GLY A 93 13.32 0.05 -15.93
C GLY A 93 13.34 -0.26 -17.43
N GLU A 94 12.17 -0.49 -18.02
CA GLU A 94 12.04 -0.72 -19.48
C GLU A 94 12.46 0.51 -20.29
N GLU A 95 11.99 1.70 -19.92
CA GLU A 95 12.31 2.95 -20.60
C GLU A 95 13.81 3.26 -20.55
N LEU A 96 14.42 3.04 -19.38
CA LEU A 96 15.83 3.38 -19.11
C LEU A 96 16.80 2.22 -19.39
N GLY A 97 16.33 1.05 -19.79
CA GLY A 97 17.18 -0.11 -20.12
C GLY A 97 17.91 -0.67 -18.89
N TYR A 98 17.19 -0.82 -17.78
CA TYR A 98 17.67 -1.48 -16.55
C TYR A 98 16.72 -2.61 -16.15
N LYS A 99 17.28 -3.70 -15.65
CA LYS A 99 16.47 -4.76 -15.04
C LYS A 99 16.01 -4.29 -13.66
N VAL A 100 14.72 -4.46 -13.36
CA VAL A 100 14.18 -4.18 -12.04
C VAL A 100 13.85 -5.49 -11.35
N ASN A 101 14.39 -5.69 -10.15
CA ASN A 101 14.01 -6.79 -9.28
C ASN A 101 13.30 -6.20 -8.05
N PHE A 102 12.00 -6.49 -7.92
CA PHE A 102 11.15 -5.97 -6.87
C PHE A 102 10.81 -7.08 -5.89
N VAL A 103 11.27 -6.95 -4.65
CA VAL A 103 11.06 -7.92 -3.57
C VAL A 103 10.51 -7.23 -2.32
N GLY A 104 9.95 -8.00 -1.42
CA GLY A 104 9.45 -7.50 -0.14
C GLY A 104 8.94 -8.67 0.71
N PRO A 105 8.80 -8.48 2.04
CA PRO A 105 8.26 -9.48 2.94
C PRO A 105 6.79 -9.76 2.64
N GLN A 106 6.27 -10.81 3.25
CA GLN A 106 4.88 -11.22 3.06
C GLN A 106 3.91 -10.11 3.47
N ASP A 107 4.19 -9.44 4.59
CA ASP A 107 3.38 -8.34 5.13
C ASP A 107 4.24 -7.27 5.82
N GLU A 108 3.63 -6.15 6.16
CA GLU A 108 4.31 -4.98 6.72
C GLU A 108 4.68 -5.11 8.21
N THR A 109 4.61 -6.29 8.80
CA THR A 109 5.06 -6.57 10.17
C THR A 109 6.40 -7.30 10.24
N LYS A 110 6.95 -7.72 9.10
CA LYS A 110 8.10 -8.65 9.00
C LYS A 110 9.44 -7.91 8.81
N VAL A 111 9.85 -7.10 9.78
CA VAL A 111 11.09 -6.31 9.72
C VAL A 111 12.33 -7.18 9.47
N THR A 112 12.45 -8.33 10.16
CA THR A 112 13.60 -9.23 9.99
C THR A 112 13.65 -9.80 8.57
N GLU A 113 12.51 -10.28 8.05
CA GLU A 113 12.44 -10.79 6.68
C GLU A 113 12.84 -9.72 5.65
N GLN A 114 12.40 -8.46 5.84
CA GLN A 114 12.80 -7.35 4.99
C GLN A 114 14.32 -7.11 5.03
N THR A 115 14.93 -7.15 6.21
CA THR A 115 16.38 -6.97 6.37
C THR A 115 17.15 -8.09 5.68
N ASP A 116 16.69 -9.34 5.79
CA ASP A 116 17.27 -10.51 5.10
C ASP A 116 17.17 -10.36 3.57
N GLN A 117 16.06 -9.85 3.07
CA GLN A 117 15.88 -9.58 1.64
C GLN A 117 16.79 -8.43 1.16
N LEU A 118 16.97 -7.38 1.96
CA LEU A 118 17.91 -6.31 1.64
C LEU A 118 19.35 -6.84 1.59
N LYS A 119 19.73 -7.74 2.51
CA LYS A 119 21.03 -8.40 2.49
C LYS A 119 21.20 -9.28 1.24
N SER A 120 20.17 -10.03 0.89
CA SER A 120 20.17 -10.86 -0.33
C SER A 120 20.28 -10.00 -1.61
N ALA A 121 19.61 -8.85 -1.63
CA ALA A 121 19.72 -7.88 -2.70
C ALA A 121 21.18 -7.38 -2.84
N LEU A 122 21.82 -7.00 -1.73
CA LEU A 122 23.22 -6.59 -1.72
C LEU A 122 24.17 -7.68 -2.25
N ASP A 123 23.98 -8.92 -1.79
CA ASP A 123 24.84 -10.06 -2.15
C ASP A 123 24.70 -10.44 -3.64
N SER A 124 23.62 -10.06 -4.31
CA SER A 124 23.44 -10.24 -5.75
C SER A 124 24.25 -9.28 -6.63
N GLY A 125 24.93 -8.30 -6.06
CA GLY A 125 25.74 -7.31 -6.77
C GLY A 125 24.93 -6.34 -7.64
N PRO A 126 23.92 -5.66 -7.09
CA PRO A 126 23.08 -4.74 -7.85
C PRO A 126 23.83 -3.48 -8.25
N ALA A 127 23.36 -2.80 -9.30
CA ALA A 127 23.89 -1.48 -9.65
C ALA A 127 23.41 -0.39 -8.66
N ALA A 128 22.18 -0.49 -8.19
CA ALA A 128 21.59 0.40 -7.18
C ALA A 128 20.52 -0.35 -6.37
N ILE A 129 20.17 0.17 -5.20
CA ILE A 129 19.15 -0.37 -4.34
C ILE A 129 18.12 0.72 -4.01
N GLY A 130 16.82 0.41 -4.23
CA GLY A 130 15.69 1.10 -3.63
C GLY A 130 15.30 0.41 -2.32
N PHE A 131 15.02 1.17 -1.26
CA PHE A 131 14.64 0.62 0.03
C PHE A 131 13.50 1.41 0.69
N ALA A 132 12.38 0.74 0.95
CA ALA A 132 11.24 1.28 1.70
C ALA A 132 11.24 0.67 3.11
N ALA A 133 11.67 1.40 4.12
CA ALA A 133 11.93 0.83 5.43
C ALA A 133 10.64 0.58 6.25
N LEU A 134 10.47 -0.63 6.78
CA LEU A 134 9.47 -0.96 7.80
C LEU A 134 9.80 -0.31 9.15
N ASP A 135 11.08 -0.26 9.47
CA ASP A 135 11.62 0.42 10.64
C ASP A 135 12.75 1.36 10.19
N SER A 136 12.65 2.63 10.56
CA SER A 136 13.57 3.68 10.11
C SER A 136 15.02 3.48 10.56
N LYS A 137 15.30 2.57 11.49
CA LYS A 137 16.62 2.32 12.09
C LYS A 137 17.16 0.92 11.88
N ALA A 138 16.28 -0.08 11.70
CA ALA A 138 16.66 -1.49 11.73
C ALA A 138 17.74 -1.89 10.70
N ALA A 139 17.79 -1.22 9.55
CA ALA A 139 18.75 -1.52 8.49
C ALA A 139 20.03 -0.66 8.50
N ALA A 140 20.29 0.12 9.57
CA ALA A 140 21.38 1.12 9.58
C ALA A 140 22.76 0.54 9.23
N ASP A 141 23.15 -0.59 9.84
CA ASP A 141 24.45 -1.22 9.61
C ASP A 141 24.55 -1.78 8.18
N LEU A 142 23.45 -2.35 7.66
CA LEU A 142 23.40 -2.90 6.32
C LEU A 142 23.43 -1.79 5.25
N LEU A 143 22.76 -0.67 5.51
CA LEU A 143 22.83 0.52 4.65
C LEU A 143 24.27 1.05 4.59
N LYS A 144 24.98 1.04 5.73
CA LYS A 144 26.40 1.39 5.75
C LYS A 144 27.24 0.43 4.91
N GLU A 145 27.02 -0.89 5.00
CA GLU A 145 27.72 -1.89 4.19
C GLU A 145 27.49 -1.64 2.68
N ILE A 146 26.24 -1.32 2.29
CA ILE A 146 25.88 -0.99 0.90
C ILE A 146 26.65 0.25 0.43
N HIS A 147 26.64 1.31 1.25
CA HIS A 147 27.33 2.56 0.97
C HIS A 147 28.84 2.37 0.81
N ASP A 148 29.47 1.60 1.71
CA ASP A 148 30.92 1.33 1.69
C ASP A 148 31.34 0.55 0.42
N LYS A 149 30.41 -0.17 -0.22
CA LYS A 149 30.61 -0.81 -1.53
C LYS A 149 30.35 0.12 -2.72
N GLY A 150 30.02 1.37 -2.48
CA GLY A 150 29.75 2.37 -3.52
C GLY A 150 28.45 2.16 -4.29
N ILE A 151 27.49 1.42 -3.72
CA ILE A 151 26.18 1.17 -4.32
C ILE A 151 25.22 2.28 -3.88
N PRO A 152 24.66 3.09 -4.79
CA PRO A 152 23.71 4.13 -4.42
C PRO A 152 22.42 3.54 -3.88
N VAL A 153 21.88 4.15 -2.80
CA VAL A 153 20.62 3.81 -2.19
C VAL A 153 19.62 4.94 -2.42
N VAL A 154 18.44 4.61 -2.92
CA VAL A 154 17.27 5.49 -2.98
C VAL A 154 16.25 5.00 -1.98
N ALA A 155 15.92 5.79 -0.96
CA ALA A 155 14.78 5.46 -0.12
C ALA A 155 13.48 5.75 -0.89
N PHE A 156 12.43 4.93 -0.70
CA PHE A 156 11.15 5.18 -1.34
C PHE A 156 9.98 4.86 -0.42
N ASP A 157 8.84 5.50 -0.62
CA ASP A 157 7.64 5.43 0.23
C ASP A 157 7.94 5.81 1.69
N SER A 158 8.79 5.03 2.34
CA SER A 158 9.19 5.19 3.74
C SER A 158 10.71 5.36 3.82
N GLY A 159 11.16 6.47 4.39
CA GLY A 159 12.58 6.80 4.54
C GLY A 159 13.26 6.05 5.69
N VAL A 160 14.53 6.37 5.91
CA VAL A 160 15.37 5.87 7.00
C VAL A 160 15.95 7.02 7.80
N GLU A 161 16.28 6.79 9.07
CA GLU A 161 17.00 7.75 9.91
C GLU A 161 18.52 7.66 9.64
N SER A 162 18.90 7.99 8.38
CA SER A 162 20.27 7.95 7.88
C SER A 162 20.44 8.91 6.71
N ASP A 163 21.64 9.48 6.54
CA ASP A 163 22.01 10.31 5.40
C ASP A 163 22.56 9.50 4.21
N ILE A 164 22.58 8.17 4.30
CA ILE A 164 23.09 7.27 3.25
C ILE A 164 22.24 7.33 1.97
N PRO A 165 20.90 7.30 2.01
CA PRO A 165 20.12 7.44 0.78
C PRO A 165 20.40 8.76 0.09
N VAL A 166 20.67 8.70 -1.21
CA VAL A 166 20.91 9.89 -2.03
C VAL A 166 19.68 10.77 -2.17
N THR A 167 18.51 10.18 -2.06
CA THR A 167 17.20 10.85 -2.03
C THR A 167 16.15 9.92 -1.42
N THR A 168 14.99 10.49 -1.05
CA THR A 168 13.78 9.73 -0.70
C THR A 168 12.65 10.11 -1.65
N VAL A 169 12.12 9.14 -2.41
CA VAL A 169 10.93 9.31 -3.26
C VAL A 169 9.70 8.93 -2.46
N GLN A 170 8.88 9.90 -2.09
CA GLN A 170 7.76 9.66 -1.18
C GLN A 170 6.62 10.66 -1.40
N THR A 171 5.46 10.36 -0.85
CA THR A 171 4.40 11.32 -0.57
C THR A 171 4.85 12.28 0.54
N ASP A 172 4.51 13.56 0.48
CA ASP A 172 4.58 14.43 1.65
C ASP A 172 3.54 13.97 2.69
N ASN A 173 3.92 12.94 3.46
CA ASN A 173 3.04 12.23 4.38
C ASN A 173 2.45 13.13 5.46
N LYS A 174 3.23 14.11 5.95
CA LYS A 174 2.76 15.04 6.97
C LYS A 174 1.67 15.94 6.41
N LYS A 175 1.92 16.56 5.26
CA LYS A 175 0.95 17.44 4.60
C LYS A 175 -0.29 16.69 4.12
N ALA A 176 -0.14 15.47 3.63
CA ALA A 176 -1.24 14.59 3.25
C ALA A 176 -2.16 14.26 4.45
N ALA A 177 -1.56 13.99 5.62
CA ALA A 177 -2.32 13.74 6.84
C ALA A 177 -2.93 15.02 7.45
N GLU A 178 -2.28 16.17 7.28
CA GLU A 178 -2.87 17.49 7.60
C GLU A 178 -4.13 17.74 6.75
N ASP A 179 -4.10 17.37 5.46
CA ASP A 179 -5.26 17.49 4.56
C ASP A 179 -6.39 16.53 4.99
N ALA A 180 -6.08 15.28 5.38
CA ALA A 180 -7.05 14.37 5.97
C ALA A 180 -7.70 14.94 7.24
N ALA A 181 -6.92 15.56 8.12
CA ALA A 181 -7.42 16.19 9.35
C ALA A 181 -8.32 17.39 9.05
N LYS A 182 -7.97 18.20 8.05
CA LYS A 182 -8.79 19.31 7.57
C LYS A 182 -10.16 18.83 7.07
N HIS A 183 -10.17 17.80 6.23
CA HIS A 183 -11.43 17.20 5.75
C HIS A 183 -12.24 16.57 6.89
N MET A 184 -11.61 15.90 7.86
CA MET A 184 -12.29 15.40 9.04
C MET A 184 -13.00 16.53 9.82
N ILE A 185 -12.34 17.65 10.04
CA ILE A 185 -12.94 18.82 10.73
C ILE A 185 -14.12 19.37 9.94
N GLU A 186 -14.02 19.47 8.62
CA GLU A 186 -15.10 19.95 7.75
C GLU A 186 -16.30 18.99 7.77
N LEU A 187 -16.07 17.69 7.70
CA LEU A 187 -17.11 16.65 7.77
C LEU A 187 -17.83 16.60 9.13
N LEU A 188 -17.13 16.98 10.19
CA LEU A 188 -17.68 17.02 11.55
C LEU A 188 -18.26 18.40 11.93
N LYS A 189 -18.39 19.32 10.99
CA LYS A 189 -18.92 20.66 11.27
C LYS A 189 -20.28 20.62 11.96
N GLY A 190 -20.34 21.24 13.15
CA GLY A 190 -21.54 21.28 13.99
C GLY A 190 -21.76 20.02 14.86
N LYS A 191 -20.94 18.98 14.72
CA LYS A 191 -20.92 17.84 15.65
C LYS A 191 -20.05 18.19 16.87
N LYS A 192 -20.30 17.49 17.99
CA LYS A 192 -19.54 17.57 19.23
C LYS A 192 -19.19 16.16 19.68
N GLY A 193 -17.98 15.97 20.21
CA GLY A 193 -17.55 14.66 20.68
C GLY A 193 -16.10 14.37 20.46
N SER A 194 -15.73 13.09 20.51
CA SER A 194 -14.38 12.63 20.35
C SER A 194 -14.09 12.10 18.95
N VAL A 195 -12.83 12.18 18.53
CA VAL A 195 -12.28 11.61 17.31
C VAL A 195 -11.18 10.64 17.69
N GLY A 196 -11.32 9.38 17.27
CA GLY A 196 -10.30 8.32 17.47
C GLY A 196 -9.29 8.30 16.34
N MET A 197 -8.12 7.74 16.60
CA MET A 197 -7.04 7.61 15.64
C MET A 197 -6.39 6.23 15.74
N VAL A 198 -6.31 5.53 14.60
CA VAL A 198 -5.58 4.26 14.48
C VAL A 198 -4.40 4.45 13.54
N CYS A 199 -3.20 4.34 14.09
CA CYS A 199 -1.94 4.42 13.38
C CYS A 199 -1.47 3.02 12.99
N HIS A 200 -1.00 2.86 11.74
CA HIS A 200 -0.59 1.53 11.29
C HIS A 200 0.70 1.03 11.95
N ASP A 201 1.64 1.91 12.25
CA ASP A 201 2.85 1.62 13.02
C ASP A 201 3.41 2.88 13.71
N SER A 202 4.48 2.70 14.49
CA SER A 202 5.22 3.77 15.18
C SER A 202 6.71 3.77 14.85
N THR A 203 7.17 2.91 13.93
CA THR A 203 8.60 2.70 13.62
C THR A 203 8.99 3.22 12.24
N SER A 204 8.10 3.15 11.26
CA SER A 204 8.32 3.70 9.93
C SER A 204 8.19 5.22 9.89
N THR A 205 8.82 5.86 8.92
CA THR A 205 8.66 7.31 8.71
C THR A 205 7.24 7.67 8.30
N THR A 206 6.58 6.83 7.47
CA THR A 206 5.19 7.03 7.05
C THR A 206 4.23 6.98 8.22
N GLY A 207 4.34 5.97 9.11
CA GLY A 207 3.52 5.85 10.31
C GLY A 207 3.62 7.07 11.21
N LYS A 208 4.85 7.47 11.54
CA LYS A 208 5.12 8.66 12.36
C LYS A 208 4.54 9.93 11.73
N GLN A 209 4.89 10.22 10.47
CA GLN A 209 4.51 11.47 9.79
C GLN A 209 3.01 11.61 9.59
N ARG A 210 2.30 10.51 9.22
CA ARG A 210 0.84 10.54 9.03
C ARG A 210 0.09 10.73 10.34
N CYS A 211 0.56 10.10 11.43
CA CYS A 211 -0.06 10.27 12.73
C CYS A 211 0.24 11.64 13.35
N GLU A 212 1.47 12.12 13.26
CA GLU A 212 1.85 13.45 13.72
C GLU A 212 1.14 14.56 12.94
N GLY A 213 1.12 14.47 11.59
CA GLY A 213 0.47 15.47 10.72
C GLY A 213 -1.00 15.62 11.03
N PHE A 214 -1.74 14.50 11.10
CA PHE A 214 -3.15 14.53 11.48
C PHE A 214 -3.36 15.13 12.88
N LYS A 215 -2.61 14.65 13.87
CA LYS A 215 -2.71 15.04 15.26
C LYS A 215 -2.40 16.53 15.49
N GLU A 216 -1.31 17.02 14.91
CA GLU A 216 -0.90 18.43 15.04
C GLU A 216 -1.91 19.37 14.39
N TYR A 217 -2.33 19.06 13.15
CA TYR A 217 -3.30 19.88 12.44
C TYR A 217 -4.65 19.89 13.15
N PHE A 218 -5.14 18.72 13.56
CA PHE A 218 -6.42 18.60 14.25
C PHE A 218 -6.43 19.39 15.55
N LYS A 219 -5.38 19.24 16.40
CA LYS A 219 -5.27 19.98 17.67
C LYS A 219 -5.19 21.49 17.50
N ALA A 220 -4.59 21.96 16.41
CA ALA A 220 -4.43 23.39 16.13
C ALA A 220 -5.69 24.03 15.55
N ASN A 221 -6.55 23.27 14.82
CA ASN A 221 -7.61 23.84 14.00
C ASN A 221 -9.02 23.34 14.34
N ALA A 222 -9.17 22.23 15.10
CA ALA A 222 -10.48 21.71 15.45
C ALA A 222 -11.20 22.64 16.45
N PRO A 223 -12.55 22.78 16.33
CA PRO A 223 -13.36 23.45 17.34
C PRO A 223 -13.19 22.79 18.72
N ALA A 224 -13.31 23.59 19.80
CA ALA A 224 -13.16 23.10 21.18
C ALA A 224 -14.15 21.99 21.57
N ASP A 225 -15.26 21.84 20.83
CA ASP A 225 -16.25 20.80 21.02
C ASP A 225 -15.82 19.44 20.41
N LEU A 226 -14.73 19.39 19.63
CA LEU A 226 -14.13 18.16 19.09
C LEU A 226 -12.84 17.85 19.83
N LYS A 227 -12.70 16.63 20.34
CA LYS A 227 -11.52 16.19 21.10
C LYS A 227 -10.85 15.03 20.38
N LEU A 228 -9.55 15.15 20.12
CA LEU A 228 -8.76 14.03 19.60
C LEU A 228 -8.35 13.12 20.75
N LEU A 229 -8.64 11.82 20.64
CA LEU A 229 -8.17 10.78 21.54
C LEU A 229 -6.70 10.44 21.26
N ASP A 230 -6.07 9.74 22.21
CA ASP A 230 -4.73 9.23 21.99
C ASP A 230 -4.71 8.16 20.91
N GLU A 231 -3.66 8.18 20.06
CA GLU A 231 -3.48 7.22 18.98
C GLU A 231 -3.34 5.80 19.51
N GLN A 232 -3.93 4.84 18.77
CA GLN A 232 -3.74 3.42 18.97
C GLN A 232 -3.01 2.82 17.78
N ILE A 233 -2.14 1.83 18.01
CA ILE A 233 -1.34 1.20 16.95
C ILE A 233 -1.97 -0.13 16.52
N ALA A 234 -2.36 -0.22 15.24
CA ALA A 234 -2.88 -1.43 14.65
C ALA A 234 -2.64 -1.45 13.12
N GLY A 235 -1.64 -2.22 12.69
CA GLY A 235 -1.20 -2.31 11.29
C GLY A 235 -1.89 -3.38 10.44
N GLU A 236 -2.71 -4.25 11.06
CA GLU A 236 -3.46 -5.29 10.37
C GLU A 236 -4.95 -5.00 10.43
N VAL A 237 -5.70 -5.34 9.36
CA VAL A 237 -7.14 -5.04 9.24
C VAL A 237 -7.93 -5.55 10.43
N THR A 238 -7.76 -6.83 10.82
CA THR A 238 -8.47 -7.46 11.93
C THR A 238 -8.16 -6.79 13.26
N LYS A 239 -6.88 -6.51 13.51
CA LYS A 239 -6.46 -5.81 14.73
C LYS A 239 -6.98 -4.37 14.78
N ALA A 240 -6.99 -3.68 13.64
CA ALA A 240 -7.55 -2.34 13.53
C ALA A 240 -9.07 -2.33 13.75
N ALA A 241 -9.79 -3.37 13.31
CA ALA A 241 -11.22 -3.52 13.56
C ALA A 241 -11.51 -3.69 15.07
N ASP A 242 -10.83 -4.62 15.74
CA ASP A 242 -10.96 -4.84 17.19
C ASP A 242 -10.58 -3.59 18.00
N THR A 243 -9.51 -2.91 17.60
CA THR A 243 -9.04 -1.67 18.22
C THR A 243 -10.07 -0.56 18.06
N SER A 244 -10.62 -0.40 16.86
CA SER A 244 -11.64 0.61 16.55
C SER A 244 -12.92 0.37 17.33
N LEU A 245 -13.39 -0.88 17.36
CA LEU A 245 -14.56 -1.26 18.14
C LEU A 245 -14.36 -0.95 19.63
N SER A 246 -13.17 -1.25 20.17
CA SER A 246 -12.82 -0.94 21.56
C SER A 246 -12.82 0.57 21.83
N ILE A 247 -12.25 1.39 20.94
CA ILE A 247 -12.30 2.86 21.05
C ILE A 247 -13.75 3.35 21.05
N ILE A 248 -14.58 2.84 20.12
CA ILE A 248 -15.99 3.23 19.98
C ILE A 248 -16.81 2.84 21.21
N GLN A 249 -16.57 1.68 21.80
CA GLN A 249 -17.26 1.23 23.01
C GLN A 249 -16.85 2.03 24.25
N ALA A 250 -15.57 2.39 24.36
CA ALA A 250 -15.04 3.16 25.49
C ALA A 250 -15.47 4.63 25.46
N ASN A 251 -15.84 5.18 24.30
CA ASN A 251 -16.17 6.59 24.13
C ASN A 251 -17.60 6.74 23.56
N SER A 252 -18.55 7.05 24.44
CA SER A 252 -19.96 7.16 24.04
C SER A 252 -20.23 8.35 23.10
N ASP A 253 -19.36 9.36 23.11
CA ASP A 253 -19.42 10.61 22.35
C ASP A 253 -18.53 10.58 21.08
N ILE A 254 -18.07 9.39 20.64
CA ILE A 254 -17.25 9.25 19.44
C ILE A 254 -18.05 9.66 18.19
N VAL A 255 -17.50 10.57 17.38
CA VAL A 255 -18.13 11.11 16.16
C VAL A 255 -17.30 10.92 14.90
N GLY A 256 -16.00 10.60 15.05
CA GLY A 256 -15.08 10.41 13.93
C GLY A 256 -13.95 9.47 14.25
N MET A 257 -13.39 8.83 13.21
CA MET A 257 -12.22 7.95 13.29
C MET A 257 -11.31 8.19 12.10
N TYR A 258 -9.98 8.24 12.34
CA TYR A 258 -8.95 8.34 11.30
C TYR A 258 -8.08 7.09 11.27
N GLY A 259 -7.85 6.57 10.05
CA GLY A 259 -6.91 5.46 9.77
C GLY A 259 -5.74 5.93 8.92
N SER A 260 -4.50 5.67 9.37
CA SER A 260 -3.29 6.21 8.74
C SER A 260 -2.78 5.44 7.54
N ASN A 261 -3.39 4.30 7.18
CA ASN A 261 -3.15 3.54 5.95
C ASN A 261 -4.38 2.68 5.59
N GLU A 262 -4.31 1.97 4.47
CA GLU A 262 -5.39 1.10 3.97
C GLU A 262 -5.88 0.09 5.02
N ALA A 263 -4.96 -0.60 5.72
CA ALA A 263 -5.33 -1.61 6.70
C ALA A 263 -6.04 -1.00 7.91
N ALA A 264 -5.55 0.12 8.43
CA ALA A 264 -6.16 0.85 9.54
C ALA A 264 -7.54 1.39 9.14
N ALA A 265 -7.68 2.03 7.97
CA ALA A 265 -8.95 2.57 7.49
C ALA A 265 -9.99 1.48 7.26
N SER A 266 -9.62 0.39 6.57
CA SER A 266 -10.50 -0.76 6.34
C SER A 266 -10.96 -1.42 7.65
N GLY A 267 -10.05 -1.55 8.62
CA GLY A 267 -10.39 -2.07 9.94
C GLY A 267 -11.34 -1.13 10.70
N ILE A 268 -11.12 0.19 10.63
CA ILE A 268 -12.05 1.17 11.23
C ILE A 268 -13.46 1.03 10.64
N VAL A 269 -13.58 0.92 9.31
CA VAL A 269 -14.90 0.72 8.66
C VAL A 269 -15.60 -0.53 9.21
N GLN A 270 -14.87 -1.64 9.41
CA GLN A 270 -15.42 -2.85 10.01
C GLN A 270 -15.86 -2.63 11.47
N GLY A 271 -14.99 -2.05 12.31
CA GLY A 271 -15.31 -1.78 13.71
C GLY A 271 -16.48 -0.82 13.89
N VAL A 272 -16.62 0.19 13.02
CA VAL A 272 -17.78 1.09 12.98
C VAL A 272 -19.05 0.31 12.63
N ALA A 273 -19.01 -0.53 11.59
CA ALA A 273 -20.16 -1.35 11.20
C ALA A 273 -20.61 -2.30 12.33
N GLU A 274 -19.68 -2.95 13.01
CA GLU A 274 -19.96 -3.84 14.14
C GLU A 274 -20.54 -3.09 15.35
N SER A 275 -20.10 -1.84 15.57
CA SER A 275 -20.61 -1.03 16.68
C SER A 275 -22.05 -0.57 16.50
N GLY A 276 -22.54 -0.51 15.26
CA GLY A 276 -23.84 0.05 14.89
C GLY A 276 -23.98 1.56 15.14
N LYS A 277 -22.87 2.28 15.44
CA LYS A 277 -22.88 3.74 15.67
C LYS A 277 -22.62 4.50 14.36
N ASP A 278 -23.16 5.71 14.29
CA ASP A 278 -22.87 6.66 13.21
C ASP A 278 -21.54 7.40 13.52
N VAL A 279 -20.44 6.93 12.92
CA VAL A 279 -19.09 7.49 13.09
C VAL A 279 -18.53 7.83 11.73
N THR A 280 -18.10 9.08 11.55
CA THR A 280 -17.44 9.54 10.31
C THR A 280 -16.05 8.93 10.19
N VAL A 281 -15.78 8.19 9.11
CA VAL A 281 -14.47 7.56 8.87
C VAL A 281 -13.72 8.32 7.80
N VAL A 282 -12.46 8.66 8.09
CA VAL A 282 -11.50 9.24 7.14
C VAL A 282 -10.26 8.36 7.11
N GLY A 283 -9.82 8.01 5.90
CA GLY A 283 -8.71 7.10 5.68
C GLY A 283 -7.50 7.71 4.99
N PHE A 284 -6.55 6.83 4.70
CA PHE A 284 -5.37 7.08 3.90
C PHE A 284 -5.18 5.86 2.97
N ASP A 285 -4.67 6.05 1.76
CA ASP A 285 -4.56 5.06 0.69
C ASP A 285 -5.85 4.85 -0.12
N SER A 286 -5.84 3.92 -1.09
CA SER A 286 -6.96 3.80 -2.04
C SER A 286 -7.08 2.39 -2.63
N GLY A 287 -6.97 1.36 -1.79
CA GLY A 287 -7.24 -0.01 -2.21
C GLY A 287 -8.73 -0.28 -2.44
N LYS A 288 -9.02 -1.40 -3.09
CA LYS A 288 -10.40 -1.76 -3.48
C LYS A 288 -11.41 -1.68 -2.33
N THR A 289 -11.04 -2.14 -1.14
CA THR A 289 -11.93 -2.12 0.03
C THR A 289 -12.33 -0.69 0.40
N GLN A 290 -11.39 0.26 0.37
CA GLN A 290 -11.68 1.67 0.65
C GLN A 290 -12.49 2.32 -0.47
N ILE A 291 -12.18 2.03 -1.73
CA ILE A 291 -12.94 2.49 -2.90
C ILE A 291 -14.42 2.06 -2.76
N ASP A 292 -14.65 0.79 -2.44
CA ASP A 292 -15.99 0.25 -2.23
C ASP A 292 -16.70 0.91 -1.03
N ALA A 293 -15.98 1.11 0.08
CA ALA A 293 -16.50 1.76 1.28
C ALA A 293 -16.89 3.23 1.03
N ILE A 294 -16.07 3.98 0.30
CA ILE A 294 -16.36 5.38 -0.08
C ILE A 294 -17.57 5.44 -1.02
N LYS A 295 -17.64 4.56 -2.02
CA LYS A 295 -18.81 4.48 -2.92
C LYS A 295 -20.09 4.10 -2.17
N ALA A 296 -20.00 3.23 -1.18
CA ALA A 296 -21.11 2.85 -0.31
C ALA A 296 -21.46 3.95 0.72
N GLY A 297 -20.55 4.86 1.04
CA GLY A 297 -20.72 5.92 2.03
C GLY A 297 -20.43 5.48 3.47
N THR A 298 -19.75 4.35 3.67
CA THR A 298 -19.28 3.86 4.98
C THR A 298 -17.90 4.41 5.37
N GLU A 299 -17.15 4.92 4.39
CA GLU A 299 -15.98 5.77 4.57
C GLU A 299 -16.27 7.11 3.88
N ALA A 300 -16.05 8.23 4.57
CA ALA A 300 -16.41 9.54 4.06
C ALA A 300 -15.46 10.04 2.97
N GLY A 301 -14.20 9.63 3.04
CA GLY A 301 -13.15 9.93 2.09
C GLY A 301 -11.79 9.55 2.65
N ALA A 302 -10.78 9.64 1.80
CA ALA A 302 -9.40 9.33 2.16
C ALA A 302 -8.39 10.15 1.33
N VAL A 303 -7.14 10.10 1.72
CA VAL A 303 -6.03 10.64 0.91
C VAL A 303 -5.39 9.50 0.14
N THR A 304 -5.42 9.57 -1.20
CA THR A 304 -4.65 8.64 -2.05
C THR A 304 -3.26 9.16 -2.33
N GLN A 305 -2.31 8.26 -2.48
CA GLN A 305 -0.95 8.51 -2.91
C GLN A 305 -0.82 8.36 -4.44
N SER A 306 0.40 8.51 -4.97
CA SER A 306 0.72 8.23 -6.38
C SER A 306 1.72 7.05 -6.47
N PRO A 307 1.30 5.80 -6.19
CA PRO A 307 2.22 4.67 -6.04
C PRO A 307 3.02 4.36 -7.32
N VAL A 308 2.40 4.47 -8.49
CA VAL A 308 3.09 4.28 -9.78
C VAL A 308 4.22 5.30 -9.94
N LYS A 309 4.00 6.57 -9.55
CA LYS A 309 5.05 7.60 -9.57
C LYS A 309 6.16 7.30 -8.56
N ILE A 310 5.82 6.79 -7.36
CA ILE A 310 6.83 6.38 -6.37
C ILE A 310 7.79 5.36 -7.00
N GLY A 311 7.27 4.29 -7.59
CA GLY A 311 8.10 3.27 -8.24
C GLY A 311 8.92 3.82 -9.41
N TYR A 312 8.27 4.57 -10.28
CA TYR A 312 8.88 5.15 -11.48
C TYR A 312 10.05 6.08 -11.11
N TYR A 313 9.81 7.05 -10.23
CA TYR A 313 10.85 8.00 -9.83
C TYR A 313 11.94 7.37 -8.97
N THR A 314 11.67 6.29 -8.25
CA THR A 314 12.69 5.55 -7.50
C THR A 314 13.75 4.97 -8.46
N VAL A 315 13.32 4.29 -9.52
CA VAL A 315 14.24 3.76 -10.53
C VAL A 315 14.92 4.89 -11.29
N LYS A 316 14.17 5.93 -11.68
CA LYS A 316 14.75 7.07 -12.39
C LYS A 316 15.82 7.80 -11.57
N ALA A 317 15.58 8.00 -10.26
CA ALA A 317 16.54 8.58 -9.32
C ALA A 317 17.77 7.69 -9.13
N ALA A 318 17.58 6.36 -9.03
CA ALA A 318 18.68 5.40 -8.95
C ALA A 318 19.59 5.47 -10.19
N VAL A 319 19.01 5.55 -11.39
CA VAL A 319 19.77 5.70 -12.64
C VAL A 319 20.48 7.05 -12.69
N ALA A 320 19.84 8.14 -12.29
CA ALA A 320 20.47 9.45 -12.23
C ALA A 320 21.66 9.47 -11.26
N ALA A 321 21.54 8.83 -10.09
CA ALA A 321 22.62 8.68 -9.12
C ALA A 321 23.80 7.87 -9.69
N LEU A 322 23.53 6.78 -10.43
CA LEU A 322 24.56 5.99 -11.13
C LEU A 322 25.33 6.80 -12.17
N ASN A 323 24.74 7.87 -12.68
CA ASN A 323 25.36 8.80 -13.63
C ASN A 323 25.93 10.07 -12.96
N GLY A 324 26.03 10.08 -11.63
CA GLY A 324 26.66 11.14 -10.85
C GLY A 324 25.81 12.40 -10.66
N ALA A 325 24.50 12.32 -10.83
CA ALA A 325 23.61 13.47 -10.58
C ALA A 325 23.51 13.79 -9.09
N GLU A 326 23.45 15.07 -8.77
CA GLU A 326 22.99 15.55 -7.48
C GLU A 326 21.45 15.51 -7.46
N LEU A 327 20.88 14.86 -6.44
CA LEU A 327 19.46 14.68 -6.28
C LEU A 327 18.92 15.56 -5.15
N PRO A 328 17.69 16.06 -5.25
CA PRO A 328 17.05 16.70 -4.11
C PRO A 328 16.90 15.67 -2.96
N LYS A 329 16.93 16.15 -1.72
CA LYS A 329 16.78 15.25 -0.54
C LYS A 329 15.47 14.46 -0.56
N VAL A 330 14.42 15.05 -1.11
CA VAL A 330 13.09 14.43 -1.26
C VAL A 330 12.57 14.70 -2.66
N ILE A 331 12.02 13.67 -3.30
CA ILE A 331 11.24 13.74 -4.52
C ILE A 331 9.79 13.44 -4.12
N ASP A 332 8.94 14.46 -4.15
CA ASP A 332 7.52 14.33 -3.80
C ASP A 332 6.75 13.68 -4.96
N SER A 333 6.10 12.56 -4.68
CA SER A 333 5.26 11.87 -5.65
C SER A 333 3.86 12.46 -5.78
N GLY A 334 3.46 13.33 -4.84
CA GLY A 334 2.13 13.92 -4.74
C GLY A 334 1.11 13.03 -4.02
N PHE A 335 -0.02 13.65 -3.69
CA PHE A 335 -1.19 13.01 -3.10
C PHE A 335 -2.46 13.79 -3.49
N ALA A 336 -3.62 13.20 -3.25
CA ALA A 336 -4.90 13.87 -3.45
C ALA A 336 -5.95 13.37 -2.45
N TRP A 337 -6.82 14.27 -1.98
CA TRP A 337 -8.05 13.88 -1.31
C TRP A 337 -9.03 13.30 -2.31
N TYR A 338 -9.70 12.21 -1.93
CA TYR A 338 -10.79 11.66 -2.72
C TYR A 338 -11.96 11.22 -1.83
N ASP A 339 -13.15 11.40 -2.37
CA ASP A 339 -14.40 11.01 -1.76
C ASP A 339 -15.43 10.63 -2.85
N LYS A 340 -16.66 10.38 -2.47
CA LYS A 340 -17.73 9.98 -3.38
C LYS A 340 -17.99 10.98 -4.51
N THR A 341 -17.60 12.24 -4.35
CA THR A 341 -17.89 13.30 -5.34
C THR A 341 -16.88 13.36 -6.46
N ASN A 342 -15.63 12.92 -6.20
CA ASN A 342 -14.51 13.03 -7.15
C ASN A 342 -13.82 11.70 -7.48
N ILE A 343 -14.17 10.59 -6.82
CA ILE A 343 -13.53 9.27 -6.99
C ILE A 343 -13.50 8.78 -8.44
N ASP A 344 -14.46 9.23 -9.25
CA ASP A 344 -14.56 8.86 -10.66
C ASP A 344 -13.86 9.83 -11.63
N SER A 345 -13.25 10.90 -11.12
CA SER A 345 -12.48 11.83 -11.96
C SER A 345 -11.21 11.16 -12.50
N PRO A 346 -10.75 11.54 -13.72
CA PRO A 346 -9.53 10.95 -14.31
C PRO A 346 -8.29 11.11 -13.44
N GLU A 347 -8.14 12.26 -12.77
CA GLU A 347 -7.00 12.57 -11.91
C GLU A 347 -6.93 11.65 -10.68
N ILE A 348 -8.08 11.38 -10.05
CA ILE A 348 -8.15 10.47 -8.90
C ILE A 348 -7.95 9.04 -9.37
N LYS A 349 -8.67 8.60 -10.43
CA LYS A 349 -8.55 7.22 -10.98
C LYS A 349 -7.12 6.83 -11.33
N ALA A 350 -6.30 7.76 -11.77
CA ALA A 350 -4.89 7.50 -12.09
C ALA A 350 -4.05 7.09 -10.86
N ASN A 351 -4.54 7.35 -9.65
CA ASN A 351 -3.85 7.05 -8.39
C ASN A 351 -4.53 5.95 -7.56
N LEU A 352 -5.73 5.49 -7.99
CA LEU A 352 -6.40 4.37 -7.32
C LEU A 352 -5.79 3.04 -7.80
N TYR A 353 -5.75 2.05 -6.89
CA TYR A 353 -5.25 0.72 -7.18
C TYR A 353 -6.23 -0.35 -6.69
N GLU A 354 -6.81 -1.11 -7.62
CA GLU A 354 -7.81 -2.14 -7.38
C GLU A 354 -7.22 -3.57 -7.42
#